data_3284ee7c2d0b306a5e8edebab9d5705d
#
_entry.id   3284ee7c2d0b306a5e8edebab9d5705d
#
_cell.length_a   1.000
_cell.length_b   1.000
_cell.length_c   1.000
_cell.angle_alpha   90.00
_cell.angle_beta   90.00
_cell.angle_gamma   90.00
#
_symmetry.space_group_name_H-M   'P 1'
#
loop_
_entity.id
_entity.type
_entity.pdbx_description
1 polymer ?
#
loop_
_entity_poly.entity_id
_entity_poly.type
_entity_poly.pdbx_seq_one_letter_code
_entity_poly.pdbx_strand_id
1 'polypeptide(L)'
;ASDVYKRQDMIYLSSFRLSKRKVNNPNIYPYNVFRDKYIEPFVFRPITVLYGNNGSGKSTLLNIIANCLQLKGKEYATSNSFGSVDYCGSFSRECLYTLGEDDYGNTINKLPENSRYIKSEDILYEIKKIQQKQILSDGMEYDYVKRGMSLLEAKKFLASKEGCKQEEYIKFAQEKYSNGETSMQYFEEYLQPDALYLLDEPEVSLSLANQVMLAEEINKMARLLECQFIIATHSPFMLGTLNAKIYNLDTKEYDVTKWSDLDNVRYFYNFFKKHEDEFKV
;
A
#
# COMPACT_ATOMS: atom_id res chain seq x y z
N ALA A 1 21.91 19.25 30.83
CA ALA A 1 20.78 18.36 30.73
C ALA A 1 20.19 18.59 29.35
N SER A 2 20.46 17.68 28.43
CA SER A 2 19.89 17.73 27.07
C SER A 2 18.42 17.33 27.16
N ASP A 3 17.53 18.27 26.96
CA ASP A 3 16.15 17.98 26.58
C ASP A 3 16.21 17.23 25.24
N VAL A 4 16.22 15.91 25.30
CA VAL A 4 15.87 15.08 24.17
C VAL A 4 14.39 15.31 23.95
N TYR A 5 14.05 16.25 23.08
CA TYR A 5 12.71 16.36 22.54
C TYR A 5 12.32 14.98 22.02
N LYS A 6 11.46 14.26 22.76
CA LYS A 6 10.75 13.11 22.23
C LYS A 6 9.93 13.66 21.06
N ARG A 7 10.43 13.49 19.83
CA ARG A 7 9.59 13.71 18.66
C ARG A 7 8.35 12.86 18.87
N GLN A 8 7.22 13.52 18.90
CA GLN A 8 5.93 12.85 18.98
C GLN A 8 5.70 12.16 17.63
N ASP A 9 5.34 10.88 17.65
CA ASP A 9 5.05 10.15 16.43
C ASP A 9 3.92 10.88 15.68
N MET A 10 4.15 11.23 14.40
CA MET A 10 3.17 11.95 13.59
C MET A 10 1.97 11.05 13.28
N ILE A 11 0.78 11.55 13.53
CA ILE A 11 -0.50 10.89 13.23
C ILE A 11 -1.37 11.87 12.43
N TYR A 12 -1.54 11.62 11.13
CA TYR A 12 -2.39 12.43 10.25
C TYR A 12 -3.86 12.05 10.37
N LEU A 13 -4.15 10.75 10.44
CA LEU A 13 -5.49 10.22 10.67
C LEU A 13 -5.51 9.56 12.05
N SER A 14 -6.18 10.19 12.99
CA SER A 14 -6.27 9.72 14.37
C SER A 14 -7.31 8.62 14.54
N SER A 15 -8.50 8.83 13.97
CA SER A 15 -9.57 7.84 14.05
C SER A 15 -10.46 7.82 12.81
N PHE A 16 -11.11 6.67 12.59
CA PHE A 16 -12.07 6.50 11.50
C PHE A 16 -13.22 5.61 11.93
N ARG A 17 -14.45 6.02 11.65
CA ARG A 17 -15.66 5.27 11.96
C ARG A 17 -16.50 5.07 10.72
N LEU A 18 -16.79 3.82 10.40
CA LEU A 18 -17.68 3.43 9.31
C LEU A 18 -19.12 3.86 9.57
N SER A 19 -19.91 3.97 8.48
CA SER A 19 -21.35 4.18 8.58
C SER A 19 -22.04 3.09 9.38
N LYS A 20 -22.95 3.49 10.28
CA LYS A 20 -23.81 2.57 11.05
C LYS A 20 -25.17 2.36 10.38
N ARG A 21 -25.37 2.92 9.20
CA ARG A 21 -26.64 2.82 8.50
C ARG A 21 -26.91 1.40 8.01
N LYS A 22 -28.08 0.89 8.31
CA LYS A 22 -28.58 -0.36 7.77
C LYS A 22 -29.41 -0.09 6.52
N VAL A 23 -29.06 -0.72 5.42
CA VAL A 23 -29.83 -0.67 4.18
C VAL A 23 -30.72 -1.89 4.03
N ASN A 24 -31.90 -1.72 3.43
CA ASN A 24 -32.87 -2.80 3.29
C ASN A 24 -32.38 -3.93 2.39
N ASN A 25 -31.66 -3.59 1.32
CA ASN A 25 -31.08 -4.59 0.43
C ASN A 25 -29.74 -5.08 0.99
N PRO A 26 -29.61 -6.36 1.37
CA PRO A 26 -28.40 -6.90 1.98
C PRO A 26 -27.20 -6.97 1.04
N ASN A 27 -27.39 -6.83 -0.26
CA ASN A 27 -26.33 -7.02 -1.27
C ASN A 27 -25.74 -5.72 -1.80
N ILE A 28 -26.08 -4.57 -1.21
CA ILE A 28 -25.57 -3.28 -1.68
C ILE A 28 -24.14 -3.09 -1.14
N TYR A 29 -23.18 -2.97 -2.07
CA TYR A 29 -21.81 -2.60 -1.74
C TYR A 29 -21.72 -1.09 -1.42
N PRO A 30 -20.94 -0.66 -0.40
CA PRO A 30 -20.11 -1.48 0.51
C PRO A 30 -20.82 -1.89 1.82
N TYR A 31 -22.11 -1.58 1.99
CA TYR A 31 -22.85 -1.91 3.21
C TYR A 31 -22.88 -3.41 3.53
N ASN A 32 -22.89 -4.26 2.49
CA ASN A 32 -22.85 -5.71 2.65
C ASN A 32 -21.56 -6.22 3.31
N VAL A 33 -20.43 -5.55 3.05
CA VAL A 33 -19.10 -5.95 3.57
C VAL A 33 -19.03 -5.78 5.09
N PHE A 34 -19.69 -4.72 5.62
CA PHE A 34 -19.61 -4.35 7.04
C PHE A 34 -20.90 -4.62 7.83
N ARG A 35 -21.87 -5.30 7.22
CA ARG A 35 -23.22 -5.46 7.75
C ARG A 35 -23.29 -6.06 9.14
N ASP A 36 -22.51 -7.13 9.36
CA ASP A 36 -22.53 -7.93 10.59
C ASP A 36 -21.35 -7.61 11.51
N LYS A 37 -20.66 -6.52 11.24
CA LYS A 37 -19.53 -6.05 12.04
C LYS A 37 -20.00 -5.04 13.10
N TYR A 38 -19.46 -5.19 14.30
CA TYR A 38 -19.68 -4.23 15.38
C TYR A 38 -18.67 -3.09 15.21
N ILE A 39 -19.18 -1.93 14.78
CA ILE A 39 -18.33 -0.85 14.30
C ILE A 39 -17.95 0.08 15.44
N GLU A 40 -16.90 -0.27 16.16
CA GLU A 40 -16.13 0.66 16.97
C GLU A 40 -15.24 1.54 16.05
N PRO A 41 -14.91 2.77 16.45
CA PRO A 41 -13.96 3.57 15.70
C PRO A 41 -12.59 2.90 15.66
N PHE A 42 -12.00 2.83 14.46
CA PHE A 42 -10.58 2.54 14.35
C PHE A 42 -9.79 3.70 14.92
N VAL A 43 -8.89 3.43 15.85
CA VAL A 43 -7.93 4.39 16.39
C VAL A 43 -6.56 4.02 15.85
N PHE A 44 -6.01 4.90 15.03
CA PHE A 44 -4.76 4.65 14.33
C PHE A 44 -3.53 5.02 15.16
N ARG A 45 -2.43 4.38 14.82
CA ARG A 45 -1.07 4.63 15.31
C ARG A 45 -0.20 5.02 14.11
N PRO A 46 1.07 5.41 14.34
CA PRO A 46 1.98 5.70 13.22
C PRO A 46 2.02 4.56 12.20
N ILE A 47 1.96 3.30 12.68
CA ILE A 47 1.75 2.13 11.84
C ILE A 47 0.54 1.35 12.36
N THR A 48 -0.44 1.15 11.50
CA THR A 48 -1.61 0.31 11.79
C THR A 48 -1.80 -0.71 10.69
N VAL A 49 -1.97 -1.96 11.07
CA VAL A 49 -2.23 -3.05 10.13
C VAL A 49 -3.69 -3.49 10.21
N LEU A 50 -4.28 -3.67 9.06
CA LEU A 50 -5.58 -4.30 8.85
C LEU A 50 -5.34 -5.72 8.38
N TYR A 51 -5.45 -6.68 9.28
CA TYR A 51 -5.32 -8.10 9.00
C TYR A 51 -6.69 -8.73 8.73
N GLY A 52 -6.72 -9.76 7.90
CA GLY A 52 -7.91 -10.59 7.67
C GLY A 52 -7.77 -11.40 6.39
N ASN A 53 -8.59 -12.43 6.26
CA ASN A 53 -8.64 -13.31 5.10
C ASN A 53 -9.16 -12.57 3.85
N ASN A 54 -9.08 -13.23 2.69
CA ASN A 54 -9.66 -12.68 1.47
C ASN A 54 -11.17 -12.50 1.65
N GLY A 55 -11.67 -11.32 1.26
CA GLY A 55 -13.07 -10.94 1.44
C GLY A 55 -13.41 -10.36 2.83
N SER A 56 -12.47 -10.21 3.76
CA SER A 56 -12.71 -9.59 5.08
C SER A 56 -13.02 -8.09 5.01
N GLY A 57 -12.79 -7.44 3.85
CA GLY A 57 -13.07 -6.03 3.62
C GLY A 57 -11.87 -5.09 3.78
N LYS A 58 -10.63 -5.59 3.83
CA LYS A 58 -9.40 -4.78 3.94
C LYS A 58 -9.32 -3.69 2.87
N SER A 59 -9.28 -4.11 1.60
CA SER A 59 -9.20 -3.19 0.45
C SER A 59 -10.38 -2.25 0.36
N THR A 60 -11.59 -2.76 0.69
CA THR A 60 -12.80 -1.93 0.76
C THR A 60 -12.66 -0.83 1.82
N LEU A 61 -12.15 -1.17 3.02
CA LEU A 61 -11.94 -0.20 4.09
C LEU A 61 -10.90 0.85 3.70
N LEU A 62 -9.76 0.42 3.14
CA LEU A 62 -8.72 1.35 2.67
C LEU A 62 -9.25 2.29 1.58
N ASN A 63 -10.01 1.75 0.62
CA ASN A 63 -10.58 2.58 -0.44
C ASN A 63 -11.64 3.58 0.08
N ILE A 64 -12.45 3.20 1.07
CA ILE A 64 -13.39 4.12 1.73
C ILE A 64 -12.62 5.24 2.44
N ILE A 65 -11.58 4.92 3.20
CA ILE A 65 -10.72 5.91 3.86
C ILE A 65 -10.10 6.84 2.81
N ALA A 66 -9.54 6.28 1.72
CA ALA A 66 -8.94 7.04 0.63
C ALA A 66 -9.95 8.00 -0.02
N ASN A 67 -11.21 7.57 -0.20
CA ASN A 67 -12.28 8.40 -0.75
C ASN A 67 -12.72 9.50 0.23
N CYS A 68 -12.86 9.20 1.51
CA CYS A 68 -13.18 10.21 2.53
C CYS A 68 -12.11 11.32 2.60
N LEU A 69 -10.84 10.92 2.56
CA LEU A 69 -9.69 11.82 2.66
C LEU A 69 -9.24 12.40 1.31
N GLN A 70 -9.89 12.03 0.22
CA GLN A 70 -9.55 12.47 -1.15
C GLN A 70 -8.10 12.19 -1.56
N LEU A 71 -7.54 11.05 -1.12
CA LEU A 71 -6.16 10.67 -1.41
C LEU A 71 -5.93 10.37 -2.89
N LYS A 72 -4.71 10.61 -3.36
CA LYS A 72 -4.25 10.14 -4.67
C LYS A 72 -4.29 8.60 -4.70
N GLY A 73 -4.66 7.99 -5.83
CA GLY A 73 -4.77 6.53 -5.97
C GLY A 73 -6.09 5.93 -5.49
N LYS A 74 -7.03 6.73 -4.94
CA LYS A 74 -8.37 6.25 -4.60
C LYS A 74 -9.11 5.74 -5.82
N GLU A 75 -9.88 4.68 -5.65
CA GLU A 75 -10.80 4.23 -6.67
C GLU A 75 -12.13 4.97 -6.56
N TYR A 76 -12.60 5.42 -7.69
CA TYR A 76 -13.99 5.84 -7.78
C TYR A 76 -14.86 4.58 -7.75
N ALA A 77 -15.71 4.48 -6.76
CA ALA A 77 -16.68 3.42 -6.74
C ALA A 77 -17.53 3.51 -7.99
N THR A 78 -17.37 2.54 -8.89
CA THR A 78 -18.23 2.42 -10.07
C THR A 78 -19.66 2.24 -9.58
N SER A 79 -20.53 3.22 -9.87
CA SER A 79 -21.95 3.10 -9.62
C SER A 79 -22.44 1.87 -10.36
N ASN A 80 -22.92 0.87 -9.64
CA ASN A 80 -23.64 -0.22 -10.28
C ASN A 80 -24.79 0.37 -11.07
N SER A 81 -24.97 -0.04 -12.32
CA SER A 81 -25.96 0.41 -13.30
C SER A 81 -27.43 0.19 -12.89
N PHE A 82 -27.70 -0.08 -11.63
CA PHE A 82 -29.04 -0.22 -11.07
C PHE A 82 -29.51 1.12 -10.43
N GLY A 83 -29.81 2.07 -11.30
CA GLY A 83 -30.40 3.33 -10.89
C GLY A 83 -29.39 4.39 -10.44
N SER A 84 -29.86 5.62 -10.30
CA SER A 84 -29.08 6.84 -10.03
C SER A 84 -28.54 7.00 -8.61
N VAL A 85 -28.41 5.93 -7.82
CA VAL A 85 -27.97 6.00 -6.42
C VAL A 85 -26.52 5.58 -6.31
N ASP A 86 -25.66 6.55 -6.00
CA ASP A 86 -24.25 6.32 -5.66
C ASP A 86 -24.13 5.83 -4.19
N TYR A 87 -24.25 4.52 -3.99
CA TYR A 87 -24.16 3.93 -2.66
C TYR A 87 -22.76 4.07 -2.03
N CYS A 88 -21.70 4.07 -2.83
CA CYS A 88 -20.33 4.20 -2.33
C CYS A 88 -20.07 5.64 -1.87
N GLY A 89 -20.44 6.63 -2.66
CA GLY A 89 -20.34 8.02 -2.25
C GLY A 89 -21.24 8.35 -1.07
N SER A 90 -22.43 7.74 -0.99
CA SER A 90 -23.31 7.87 0.17
C SER A 90 -22.69 7.28 1.43
N PHE A 91 -22.13 6.07 1.33
CA PHE A 91 -21.45 5.43 2.45
C PHE A 91 -20.24 6.24 2.96
N SER A 92 -19.42 6.76 2.05
CA SER A 92 -18.25 7.58 2.40
C SER A 92 -18.66 8.88 3.11
N ARG A 93 -19.77 9.51 2.70
CA ARG A 93 -20.31 10.71 3.38
C ARG A 93 -20.88 10.43 4.77
N GLU A 94 -21.27 9.20 5.05
CA GLU A 94 -21.80 8.77 6.35
C GLU A 94 -20.69 8.33 7.32
N CYS A 95 -19.47 8.11 6.80
CA CYS A 95 -18.31 7.82 7.63
C CYS A 95 -17.83 9.07 8.36
N LEU A 96 -17.25 8.88 9.54
CA LEU A 96 -16.69 9.96 10.34
C LEU A 96 -15.21 9.70 10.57
N TYR A 97 -14.40 10.75 10.51
CA TYR A 97 -12.98 10.64 10.80
C TYR A 97 -12.49 11.86 11.58
N THR A 98 -11.40 11.67 12.31
CA THR A 98 -10.70 12.72 13.03
C THR A 98 -9.26 12.74 12.56
N LEU A 99 -8.79 13.90 12.12
CA LEU A 99 -7.38 14.11 11.83
C LEU A 99 -6.59 14.24 13.14
N GLY A 100 -5.29 14.09 13.07
CA GLY A 100 -4.41 14.25 14.20
C GLY A 100 -4.11 15.71 14.53
N GLU A 101 -3.09 15.90 15.34
CA GLU A 101 -2.61 17.20 15.76
C GLU A 101 -1.16 17.40 15.28
N ASP A 102 -0.80 18.64 15.01
CA ASP A 102 0.56 19.05 14.72
C ASP A 102 1.41 19.12 16.02
N ASP A 103 2.71 19.42 15.90
CA ASP A 103 3.63 19.55 17.03
C ASP A 103 3.23 20.66 18.04
N TYR A 104 2.32 21.53 17.65
CA TYR A 104 1.81 22.63 18.48
C TYR A 104 0.45 22.31 19.12
N GLY A 105 -0.10 21.10 18.88
CA GLY A 105 -1.41 20.67 19.38
C GLY A 105 -2.58 21.24 18.60
N ASN A 106 -2.37 21.78 17.38
CA ASN A 106 -3.45 22.23 16.54
C ASN A 106 -3.93 21.06 15.66
N THR A 107 -5.23 20.94 15.46
CA THR A 107 -5.80 19.93 14.56
C THR A 107 -5.28 20.15 13.14
N ILE A 108 -4.77 19.08 12.52
CA ILE A 108 -4.36 19.08 11.12
C ILE A 108 -5.60 19.32 10.24
N ASN A 109 -5.55 20.36 9.42
CA ASN A 109 -6.67 20.72 8.54
C ASN A 109 -6.53 20.18 7.12
N LYS A 110 -5.31 19.85 6.70
CA LYS A 110 -5.00 19.36 5.35
C LYS A 110 -3.91 18.28 5.44
N LEU A 111 -4.12 17.19 4.74
CA LEU A 111 -3.10 16.15 4.62
C LEU A 111 -1.97 16.62 3.69
N PRO A 112 -0.73 16.15 3.92
CA PRO A 112 0.39 16.41 3.04
C PRO A 112 0.13 15.94 1.60
N GLU A 113 0.72 16.64 0.62
CA GLU A 113 0.48 16.38 -0.81
C GLU A 113 1.01 15.03 -1.29
N ASN A 114 1.98 14.46 -0.58
CA ASN A 114 2.55 13.15 -0.84
C ASN A 114 1.64 12.01 -0.37
N SER A 115 0.61 12.31 0.43
CA SER A 115 -0.31 11.29 0.96
C SER A 115 -1.06 10.59 -0.17
N ARG A 116 -1.07 9.25 -0.13
CA ARG A 116 -1.66 8.43 -1.19
C ARG A 116 -2.12 7.05 -0.75
N TYR A 117 -2.96 6.46 -1.56
CA TYR A 117 -3.33 5.06 -1.54
C TYR A 117 -2.58 4.32 -2.64
N ILE A 118 -1.88 3.24 -2.29
CA ILE A 118 -1.08 2.41 -3.19
C ILE A 118 -1.59 0.98 -3.09
N LYS A 119 -1.94 0.39 -4.23
CA LYS A 119 -2.39 -1.00 -4.35
C LYS A 119 -1.34 -1.84 -5.06
N SER A 120 -1.29 -3.13 -4.73
CA SER A 120 -0.42 -4.10 -5.40
C SER A 120 -0.61 -4.12 -6.92
N GLU A 121 -1.85 -3.95 -7.38
CA GLU A 121 -2.18 -3.92 -8.81
C GLU A 121 -1.55 -2.72 -9.54
N ASP A 122 -1.50 -1.54 -8.89
CA ASP A 122 -0.87 -0.35 -9.42
C ASP A 122 0.65 -0.54 -9.57
N ILE A 123 1.27 -1.18 -8.56
CA ILE A 123 2.69 -1.53 -8.58
C ILE A 123 2.99 -2.48 -9.75
N LEU A 124 2.21 -3.54 -9.89
CA LEU A 124 2.36 -4.51 -10.99
C LEU A 124 2.13 -3.88 -12.37
N TYR A 125 1.20 -2.92 -12.45
CA TYR A 125 0.95 -2.19 -13.69
C TYR A 125 2.16 -1.33 -14.10
N GLU A 126 2.75 -0.57 -13.18
CA GLU A 126 3.94 0.24 -13.46
C GLU A 126 5.17 -0.62 -13.80
N ILE A 127 5.35 -1.76 -13.13
CA ILE A 127 6.40 -2.72 -13.46
C ILE A 127 6.24 -3.23 -14.91
N LYS A 128 5.03 -3.64 -15.29
CA LYS A 128 4.75 -4.11 -16.66
C LYS A 128 4.99 -3.01 -17.69
N LYS A 129 4.65 -1.78 -17.37
CA LYS A 129 4.85 -0.62 -18.22
C LYS A 129 6.35 -0.31 -18.45
N ILE A 130 7.16 -0.44 -17.39
CA ILE A 130 8.62 -0.31 -17.49
C ILE A 130 9.19 -1.43 -18.37
N GLN A 131 8.78 -2.69 -18.15
CA GLN A 131 9.21 -3.84 -18.96
C GLN A 131 8.81 -3.70 -20.42
N GLN A 132 7.58 -3.24 -20.72
CA GLN A 132 7.13 -3.01 -22.11
C GLN A 132 7.92 -1.91 -22.80
N LYS A 133 8.26 -0.83 -22.10
CA LYS A 133 9.12 0.23 -22.65
C LYS A 133 10.51 -0.28 -22.99
N GLN A 134 11.07 -1.15 -22.15
CA GLN A 134 12.38 -1.76 -22.41
C GLN A 134 12.36 -2.64 -23.67
N ILE A 135 11.35 -3.52 -23.80
CA ILE A 135 11.18 -4.37 -24.99
C ILE A 135 11.03 -3.52 -26.26
N LEU A 136 10.28 -2.41 -26.18
CA LEU A 136 10.12 -1.48 -27.29
C LEU A 136 11.45 -0.78 -27.68
N SER A 137 12.28 -0.44 -26.68
CA SER A 137 13.59 0.18 -26.93
C SER A 137 14.58 -0.78 -27.59
N ASP A 138 14.69 -2.00 -27.06
CA ASP A 138 15.53 -3.06 -27.64
C ASP A 138 15.07 -3.39 -29.06
N GLY A 139 13.74 -3.38 -29.30
CA GLY A 139 13.14 -3.52 -30.61
C GLY A 139 13.49 -2.36 -31.56
N MET A 140 13.53 -1.11 -31.07
CA MET A 140 13.93 0.06 -31.86
C MET A 140 15.41 -0.01 -32.27
N GLU A 141 16.33 -0.34 -31.37
CA GLU A 141 17.75 -0.55 -31.72
C GLU A 141 17.88 -1.60 -32.83
N TYR A 142 17.22 -2.75 -32.66
CA TYR A 142 17.21 -3.82 -33.63
C TYR A 142 16.66 -3.37 -35.00
N ASP A 143 15.55 -2.63 -35.00
CA ASP A 143 14.94 -2.10 -36.23
C ASP A 143 15.81 -1.10 -36.97
N TYR A 144 16.52 -0.20 -36.27
CA TYR A 144 17.46 0.73 -36.89
C TYR A 144 18.68 0.02 -37.48
N VAL A 145 19.20 -0.99 -36.76
CA VAL A 145 20.29 -1.83 -37.29
C VAL A 145 19.84 -2.60 -38.52
N LYS A 146 18.63 -3.15 -38.54
CA LYS A 146 18.03 -3.85 -39.66
C LYS A 146 17.79 -2.94 -40.89
N ARG A 147 17.60 -1.64 -40.65
CA ARG A 147 17.49 -0.61 -41.71
C ARG A 147 18.81 -0.10 -42.24
N GLY A 148 19.94 -0.70 -41.80
CA GLY A 148 21.28 -0.41 -42.32
C GLY A 148 22.09 0.60 -41.50
N MET A 149 21.61 1.02 -40.34
CA MET A 149 22.42 1.79 -39.41
C MET A 149 23.40 0.89 -38.68
N SER A 150 24.62 1.37 -38.45
CA SER A 150 25.50 0.67 -37.51
C SER A 150 24.93 0.75 -36.09
N LEU A 151 25.24 -0.21 -35.25
CA LEU A 151 24.81 -0.24 -33.86
C LEU A 151 25.17 1.06 -33.10
N LEU A 152 26.30 1.65 -33.47
CA LEU A 152 26.79 2.91 -32.92
C LEU A 152 25.97 4.13 -33.34
N GLU A 153 25.51 4.14 -34.60
CA GLU A 153 24.66 5.20 -35.16
C GLU A 153 23.24 5.09 -34.63
N ALA A 154 22.68 3.88 -34.50
CA ALA A 154 21.40 3.65 -33.89
C ALA A 154 21.39 4.12 -32.40
N LYS A 155 22.44 3.79 -31.65
CA LYS A 155 22.61 4.28 -30.27
C LYS A 155 22.79 5.80 -30.21
N LYS A 156 23.54 6.42 -31.11
CA LYS A 156 23.68 7.89 -31.18
C LYS A 156 22.38 8.59 -31.57
N PHE A 157 21.61 7.98 -32.46
CA PHE A 157 20.30 8.52 -32.86
C PHE A 157 19.29 8.44 -31.73
N LEU A 158 19.23 7.32 -31.00
CA LEU A 158 18.40 7.15 -29.83
C LEU A 158 18.86 8.03 -28.64
N ALA A 159 20.16 8.37 -28.57
CA ALA A 159 20.76 9.29 -27.59
C ALA A 159 20.60 10.79 -27.94
N SER A 160 19.96 11.13 -29.05
CA SER A 160 19.66 12.53 -29.35
C SER A 160 18.60 13.12 -28.39
N LYS A 161 18.51 14.47 -28.30
CA LYS A 161 17.66 15.16 -27.30
C LYS A 161 16.21 14.65 -27.17
N GLU A 162 15.69 14.03 -28.22
CA GLU A 162 14.37 13.37 -28.24
C GLU A 162 14.43 11.93 -27.70
N GLY A 163 15.57 11.26 -27.88
CA GLY A 163 15.84 9.94 -27.27
C GLY A 163 16.24 10.01 -25.80
N CYS A 164 16.94 11.06 -25.36
CA CYS A 164 17.44 11.17 -23.97
C CYS A 164 16.37 11.17 -22.89
N LYS A 165 15.19 11.71 -23.14
CA LYS A 165 14.07 11.57 -22.20
C LYS A 165 13.56 10.14 -22.08
N GLN A 166 13.77 9.33 -23.11
CA GLN A 166 13.46 7.89 -23.06
C GLN A 166 14.64 7.09 -22.53
N GLU A 167 15.89 7.52 -22.77
CA GLU A 167 17.11 6.82 -22.32
C GLU A 167 17.37 6.89 -20.83
N GLU A 168 17.03 7.98 -20.14
CA GLU A 168 17.12 8.05 -18.68
C GLU A 168 16.22 6.98 -18.03
N TYR A 169 15.04 6.75 -18.58
CA TYR A 169 14.16 5.67 -18.14
C TYR A 169 14.69 4.28 -18.53
N ILE A 170 15.41 4.16 -19.66
CA ILE A 170 15.92 2.89 -20.20
C ILE A 170 17.19 2.45 -19.48
N LYS A 171 18.10 3.35 -19.14
CA LYS A 171 19.29 3.04 -18.33
C LYS A 171 18.93 2.49 -16.95
N PHE A 172 17.87 2.99 -16.37
CA PHE A 172 17.33 2.50 -15.09
C PHE A 172 16.76 1.08 -15.20
N ALA A 173 16.26 0.69 -16.38
CA ALA A 173 15.66 -0.62 -16.64
C ALA A 173 16.65 -1.67 -17.18
N GLN A 174 17.86 -1.30 -17.62
CA GLN A 174 18.87 -2.21 -18.18
C GLN A 174 19.65 -3.01 -17.12
N GLU A 175 19.60 -2.64 -15.87
CA GLU A 175 20.08 -3.52 -14.81
C GLU A 175 19.02 -4.61 -14.59
N LYS A 176 19.45 -5.87 -14.63
CA LYS A 176 18.63 -7.10 -14.51
C LYS A 176 17.87 -7.16 -13.18
N TYR A 177 16.78 -6.42 -13.03
CA TYR A 177 15.98 -6.52 -11.83
C TYR A 177 14.91 -7.62 -11.95
N SER A 178 14.81 -8.45 -10.92
CA SER A 178 13.64 -9.29 -10.71
C SER A 178 12.41 -8.42 -10.43
N ASN A 179 11.20 -8.94 -10.64
CA ASN A 179 9.97 -8.20 -10.32
C ASN A 179 9.97 -7.65 -8.88
N GLY A 180 10.57 -8.39 -7.93
CA GLY A 180 10.65 -8.00 -6.54
C GLY A 180 11.60 -6.81 -6.31
N GLU A 181 12.73 -6.73 -7.00
CA GLU A 181 13.66 -5.59 -6.94
C GLU A 181 13.03 -4.34 -7.54
N THR A 182 12.36 -4.47 -8.68
CA THR A 182 11.61 -3.38 -9.32
C THR A 182 10.49 -2.87 -8.41
N SER A 183 9.84 -3.75 -7.66
CA SER A 183 8.81 -3.35 -6.69
C SER A 183 9.40 -2.59 -5.51
N MET A 184 10.58 -2.98 -5.01
CA MET A 184 11.28 -2.23 -3.95
C MET A 184 11.65 -0.83 -4.42
N GLN A 185 12.19 -0.68 -5.64
CA GLN A 185 12.48 0.63 -6.24
C GLN A 185 11.24 1.51 -6.38
N TYR A 186 10.09 0.90 -6.76
CA TYR A 186 8.82 1.61 -6.79
C TYR A 186 8.50 2.20 -5.42
N PHE A 187 8.61 1.42 -4.34
CA PHE A 187 8.37 1.94 -3.00
C PHE A 187 9.36 3.02 -2.61
N GLU A 188 10.64 2.88 -2.91
CA GLU A 188 11.67 3.90 -2.64
C GLU A 188 11.37 5.23 -3.37
N GLU A 189 10.84 5.16 -4.60
CA GLU A 189 10.48 6.35 -5.38
C GLU A 189 9.20 7.01 -4.87
N TYR A 190 8.19 6.21 -4.51
CA TYR A 190 6.85 6.72 -4.17
C TYR A 190 6.63 7.01 -2.69
N LEU A 191 7.41 6.40 -1.79
CA LEU A 191 7.35 6.69 -0.37
C LEU A 191 8.24 7.89 -0.03
N GLN A 192 7.63 9.04 0.14
CA GLN A 192 8.28 10.30 0.47
C GLN A 192 8.02 10.66 1.93
N PRO A 193 8.91 11.45 2.59
CA PRO A 193 8.66 11.98 3.93
C PRO A 193 7.36 12.79 4.02
N ASP A 194 6.89 12.98 5.25
CA ASP A 194 5.73 13.84 5.56
C ASP A 194 4.48 13.41 4.76
N ALA A 195 3.93 12.23 5.10
CA ALA A 195 2.79 11.69 4.37
C ALA A 195 2.00 10.62 5.13
N LEU A 196 0.70 10.52 4.79
CA LEU A 196 -0.16 9.38 5.11
C LEU A 196 -0.20 8.39 3.94
N TYR A 197 0.20 7.16 4.19
CA TYR A 197 0.15 6.08 3.22
C TYR A 197 -0.89 5.02 3.59
N LEU A 198 -1.75 4.70 2.64
CA LEU A 198 -2.58 3.51 2.67
C LEU A 198 -1.96 2.50 1.71
N LEU A 199 -1.56 1.32 2.21
CA LEU A 199 -0.93 0.27 1.40
C LEU A 199 -1.83 -0.98 1.39
N ASP A 200 -2.19 -1.46 0.21
CA ASP A 200 -3.04 -2.63 0.04
C ASP A 200 -2.24 -3.79 -0.54
N GLU A 201 -2.01 -4.79 0.28
CA GLU A 201 -1.25 -6.02 -0.01
C GLU A 201 0.09 -5.75 -0.71
N PRO A 202 0.96 -4.86 -0.14
CA PRO A 202 2.21 -4.48 -0.77
C PRO A 202 3.17 -5.67 -0.97
N GLU A 203 2.95 -6.77 -0.26
CA GLU A 203 3.73 -8.00 -0.34
C GLU A 203 3.56 -8.79 -1.63
N VAL A 204 2.49 -8.62 -2.39
CA VAL A 204 2.10 -9.51 -3.51
C VAL A 204 3.19 -9.61 -4.59
N SER A 205 3.95 -8.55 -4.80
CA SER A 205 5.03 -8.52 -5.81
C SER A 205 6.43 -8.69 -5.21
N LEU A 206 6.55 -8.97 -3.90
CA LEU A 206 7.81 -9.00 -3.18
C LEU A 206 8.25 -10.42 -2.78
N SER A 207 9.55 -10.70 -2.90
CA SER A 207 10.16 -11.86 -2.26
C SER A 207 10.06 -11.73 -0.73
N LEU A 208 10.17 -12.85 0.00
CA LEU A 208 10.09 -12.83 1.46
C LEU A 208 11.12 -11.90 2.11
N ALA A 209 12.35 -11.87 1.58
CA ALA A 209 13.40 -10.97 2.04
C ALA A 209 13.01 -9.49 1.81
N ASN A 210 12.46 -9.17 0.63
CA ASN A 210 12.03 -7.82 0.31
C ASN A 210 10.80 -7.38 1.12
N GLN A 211 9.94 -8.31 1.53
CA GLN A 211 8.84 -8.01 2.47
C GLN A 211 9.36 -7.55 3.83
N VAL A 212 10.40 -8.20 4.34
CA VAL A 212 11.08 -7.79 5.58
C VAL A 212 11.74 -6.42 5.41
N MET A 213 12.49 -6.22 4.32
CA MET A 213 13.16 -4.95 4.03
C MET A 213 12.16 -3.79 3.91
N LEU A 214 11.05 -3.99 3.21
CA LEU A 214 9.99 -2.97 3.13
C LEU A 214 9.40 -2.65 4.50
N ALA A 215 9.14 -3.66 5.33
CA ALA A 215 8.61 -3.45 6.67
C ALA A 215 9.59 -2.70 7.58
N GLU A 216 10.90 -2.96 7.46
CA GLU A 216 11.95 -2.22 8.17
C GLU A 216 12.02 -0.76 7.71
N GLU A 217 11.91 -0.49 6.40
CA GLU A 217 11.90 0.87 5.89
C GLU A 217 10.64 1.63 6.33
N ILE A 218 9.47 0.99 6.32
CA ILE A 218 8.23 1.56 6.87
C ILE A 218 8.40 1.93 8.35
N ASN A 219 8.98 1.05 9.17
CA ASN A 219 9.27 1.35 10.58
C ASN A 219 10.17 2.58 10.73
N LYS A 220 11.20 2.68 9.89
CA LYS A 220 12.14 3.81 9.89
C LYS A 220 11.47 5.12 9.46
N MET A 221 10.67 5.09 8.38
CA MET A 221 9.94 6.25 7.89
C MET A 221 8.91 6.76 8.89
N ALA A 222 8.18 5.87 9.54
CA ALA A 222 7.20 6.24 10.57
C ALA A 222 7.86 6.91 11.78
N ARG A 223 9.07 6.46 12.15
CA ARG A 223 9.80 6.99 13.32
C ARG A 223 10.57 8.27 13.02
N LEU A 224 11.12 8.42 11.79
CA LEU A 224 12.13 9.46 11.50
C LEU A 224 11.68 10.50 10.46
N LEU A 225 10.70 10.15 9.62
CA LEU A 225 10.32 10.92 8.43
C LEU A 225 8.87 11.40 8.47
N GLU A 226 8.26 11.44 9.65
CA GLU A 226 6.89 11.93 9.85
C GLU A 226 5.88 11.27 8.91
N CYS A 227 5.99 9.94 8.76
CA CYS A 227 5.06 9.17 7.96
C CYS A 227 4.08 8.39 8.82
N GLN A 228 2.84 8.30 8.38
CA GLN A 228 1.85 7.40 8.95
C GLN A 228 1.45 6.35 7.92
N PHE A 229 1.33 5.09 8.36
CA PHE A 229 0.97 3.97 7.50
C PHE A 229 -0.26 3.22 8.01
N ILE A 230 -1.22 2.96 7.12
CA ILE A 230 -2.33 2.05 7.34
C ILE A 230 -2.23 0.97 6.26
N ILE A 231 -1.95 -0.26 6.66
CA ILE A 231 -1.51 -1.33 5.75
C ILE A 231 -2.48 -2.50 5.83
N ALA A 232 -3.05 -2.90 4.71
CA ALA A 232 -3.73 -4.17 4.59
C ALA A 232 -2.70 -5.23 4.17
N THR A 233 -2.49 -6.24 5.01
CA THR A 233 -1.55 -7.34 4.72
C THR A 233 -1.97 -8.62 5.43
N HIS A 234 -1.61 -9.74 4.83
CA HIS A 234 -1.70 -11.06 5.46
C HIS A 234 -0.33 -11.77 5.54
N SER A 235 0.75 -11.09 5.14
CA SER A 235 2.11 -11.61 5.20
C SER A 235 2.60 -11.78 6.64
N PRO A 236 2.97 -12.99 7.07
CA PRO A 236 3.54 -13.21 8.40
C PRO A 236 4.88 -12.50 8.59
N PHE A 237 5.63 -12.27 7.51
CA PHE A 237 6.92 -11.57 7.54
C PHE A 237 6.74 -10.09 7.81
N MET A 238 5.81 -9.44 7.11
CA MET A 238 5.47 -8.05 7.39
C MET A 238 4.84 -7.88 8.79
N LEU A 239 3.88 -8.75 9.16
CA LEU A 239 3.24 -8.73 10.47
C LEU A 239 4.23 -8.86 11.62
N GLY A 240 5.26 -9.71 11.48
CA GLY A 240 6.29 -9.93 12.50
C GLY A 240 7.35 -8.83 12.57
N THR A 241 7.54 -8.07 11.48
CA THR A 241 8.58 -7.02 11.40
C THR A 241 8.04 -5.64 11.72
N LEU A 242 6.79 -5.34 11.36
CA LEU A 242 6.18 -4.02 11.59
C LEU A 242 5.91 -3.76 13.08
N ASN A 243 6.30 -2.58 13.56
CA ASN A 243 5.93 -2.09 14.90
C ASN A 243 4.52 -1.49 14.87
N ALA A 244 3.52 -2.34 14.63
CA ALA A 244 2.17 -1.91 14.29
C ALA A 244 1.13 -2.29 15.34
N LYS A 245 0.05 -1.48 15.42
CA LYS A 245 -1.22 -1.90 15.98
C LYS A 245 -1.96 -2.72 14.93
N ILE A 246 -2.40 -3.94 15.27
CA ILE A 246 -3.03 -4.86 14.32
C ILE A 246 -4.51 -5.00 14.66
N TYR A 247 -5.37 -4.67 13.71
CA TYR A 247 -6.79 -4.96 13.74
C TYR A 247 -7.10 -6.24 12.97
N ASN A 248 -7.75 -7.21 13.61
CA ASN A 248 -8.22 -8.43 12.95
C ASN A 248 -9.64 -8.21 12.40
N LEU A 249 -9.75 -8.07 11.09
CA LEU A 249 -11.03 -7.85 10.41
C LEU A 249 -11.86 -9.13 10.24
N ASP A 250 -11.33 -10.31 10.53
CA ASP A 250 -12.10 -11.55 10.50
C ASP A 250 -13.03 -11.67 11.70
N THR A 251 -12.71 -11.01 12.82
CA THR A 251 -13.57 -10.94 14.00
C THR A 251 -14.72 -9.95 13.79
N LYS A 252 -15.80 -10.10 14.55
CA LYS A 252 -16.96 -9.19 14.47
C LYS A 252 -16.64 -7.80 15.04
N GLU A 253 -15.76 -7.74 16.03
CA GLU A 253 -15.45 -6.53 16.82
C GLU A 253 -14.13 -5.86 16.39
N TYR A 254 -13.50 -6.36 15.33
CA TYR A 254 -12.20 -5.87 14.87
C TYR A 254 -11.14 -5.83 15.97
N ASP A 255 -10.98 -6.96 16.65
CA ASP A 255 -10.11 -7.07 17.81
C ASP A 255 -8.68 -6.65 17.51
N VAL A 256 -8.08 -5.93 18.45
CA VAL A 256 -6.64 -5.66 18.42
C VAL A 256 -5.90 -6.92 18.89
N THR A 257 -5.09 -7.47 18.01
CA THR A 257 -4.48 -8.78 18.20
C THR A 257 -2.95 -8.70 18.08
N LYS A 258 -2.23 -9.56 18.78
CA LYS A 258 -0.79 -9.75 18.56
C LYS A 258 -0.58 -10.53 17.27
N TRP A 259 0.44 -10.17 16.50
CA TRP A 259 0.76 -10.86 15.24
C TRP A 259 0.93 -12.38 15.42
N SER A 260 1.55 -12.80 16.54
CA SER A 260 1.79 -14.22 16.85
C SER A 260 0.53 -15.04 17.15
N ASP A 261 -0.61 -14.38 17.38
CA ASP A 261 -1.87 -15.03 17.70
C ASP A 261 -2.81 -15.14 16.50
N LEU A 262 -2.41 -14.56 15.36
CA LEU A 262 -3.15 -14.61 14.11
C LEU A 262 -3.12 -16.01 13.48
N ASP A 263 -4.25 -16.46 12.95
CA ASP A 263 -4.43 -17.84 12.46
C ASP A 263 -3.41 -18.23 11.38
N ASN A 264 -3.16 -17.37 10.40
CA ASN A 264 -2.16 -17.63 9.35
C ASN A 264 -0.76 -17.78 9.93
N VAL A 265 -0.38 -16.91 10.87
CA VAL A 265 0.94 -16.96 11.52
C VAL A 265 1.09 -18.25 12.34
N ARG A 266 0.03 -18.62 13.09
CA ARG A 266 -0.02 -19.89 13.83
C ARG A 266 0.08 -21.09 12.92
N TYR A 267 -0.58 -21.03 11.75
CA TYR A 267 -0.49 -22.11 10.77
C TYR A 267 0.94 -22.29 10.25
N PHE A 268 1.62 -21.20 9.85
CA PHE A 268 3.03 -21.25 9.42
C PHE A 268 3.94 -21.79 10.52
N TYR A 269 3.81 -21.27 11.73
CA TYR A 269 4.61 -21.73 12.86
C TYR A 269 4.43 -23.24 13.12
N ASN A 270 3.21 -23.73 13.16
CA ASN A 270 2.90 -25.12 13.41
C ASN A 270 3.38 -26.03 12.26
N PHE A 271 3.28 -25.54 11.01
CA PHE A 271 3.79 -26.26 9.85
C PHE A 271 5.32 -26.47 9.95
N PHE A 272 6.09 -25.41 10.15
CA PHE A 272 7.54 -25.52 10.26
C PHE A 272 7.97 -26.30 11.50
N LYS A 273 7.28 -26.14 12.62
CA LYS A 273 7.55 -26.92 13.82
C LYS A 273 7.33 -28.42 13.60
N LYS A 274 6.32 -28.81 12.83
CA LYS A 274 6.07 -30.22 12.48
C LYS A 274 7.18 -30.82 11.63
N HIS A 275 7.84 -30.01 10.81
CA HIS A 275 8.91 -30.41 9.90
C HIS A 275 10.31 -30.01 10.43
N GLU A 276 10.43 -29.66 11.71
CA GLU A 276 11.68 -29.17 12.31
C GLU A 276 12.85 -30.12 12.10
N ASP A 277 12.60 -31.45 12.15
CA ASP A 277 13.65 -32.44 11.99
C ASP A 277 14.27 -32.47 10.58
N GLU A 278 13.52 -32.01 9.57
CA GLU A 278 14.01 -31.91 8.18
C GLU A 278 15.02 -30.76 7.99
N PHE A 279 15.08 -29.81 8.94
CA PHE A 279 15.99 -28.66 8.92
C PHE A 279 17.23 -28.85 9.84
N LYS A 280 17.29 -29.96 10.61
CA LYS A 280 18.48 -30.28 11.43
C LYS A 280 19.53 -30.90 10.51
N VAL A 281 20.61 -30.14 10.25
CA VAL A 281 21.80 -30.60 9.50
C VAL A 281 22.75 -31.31 10.46
#